data_027b23e36f8d3ff4adaa140630c3ad89
#
_entry.id   027b23e36f8d3ff4adaa140630c3ad89
#
_cell.length_a   1.000
_cell.length_b   1.000
_cell.length_c   1.000
_cell.angle_alpha   90.00
_cell.angle_beta   90.00
_cell.angle_gamma   90.00
#
_symmetry.space_group_name_H-M   'P 1'
#
loop_
_entity.id
_entity.type
_entity.pdbx_description
1 polymer ?
#
loop_
_entity_poly.entity_id
_entity_poly.type
_entity_poly.pdbx_seq_one_letter_code
_entity_poly.pdbx_strand_id
1 'polypeptide(L)'
;MKRTALSGAAIAIAATSITLAGCGSSPSSNDAPTNASTSASATPQPKVAPRVAADGPNPTIVGYFKDAHITATPVHKGDPGAPTINFPIPDGWVDAGPDTPPTAYWAIVDNGPEAAKYTPSIVATLSKLDGQVDPQKLIELAAGSTKNLPGFKGHGDGTEDNLGGFPAFQIGGTWTQDGKEKAVADKVVVINGKDDVIYLLELNADALPDQVEKALPATVTIDEKTTITP
;
A
#
# COMPACT_ATOMS: atom_id res chain seq x y z
N MET A 1 -20.85 48.84 8.61
CA MET A 1 -20.60 49.23 10.01
C MET A 1 -20.46 47.99 10.87
N LYS A 2 -19.49 48.01 11.75
CA LYS A 2 -19.04 47.03 12.79
C LYS A 2 -18.05 46.00 12.35
N ARG A 3 -16.77 46.34 12.55
CA ARG A 3 -15.61 45.46 12.72
C ARG A 3 -15.65 44.91 14.13
N THR A 4 -15.33 43.61 14.31
CA THR A 4 -14.98 43.08 15.61
C THR A 4 -13.67 42.29 15.43
N ALA A 5 -12.63 42.85 16.01
CA ALA A 5 -11.33 42.20 16.20
C ALA A 5 -11.39 41.34 17.49
N LEU A 6 -10.81 40.16 17.50
CA LEU A 6 -10.49 39.43 18.72
C LEU A 6 -9.06 38.96 18.69
N SER A 7 -8.44 39.34 19.78
CA SER A 7 -7.04 39.27 20.17
C SER A 7 -6.47 37.89 20.31
N GLY A 8 -5.14 37.81 20.13
CA GLY A 8 -4.33 36.64 20.37
C GLY A 8 -4.13 36.32 21.83
N ALA A 9 -3.81 35.07 22.10
CA ALA A 9 -3.21 34.61 23.35
C ALA A 9 -1.93 33.84 23.02
N ALA A 10 -0.80 34.44 23.36
CA ALA A 10 0.50 33.81 23.38
C ALA A 10 0.67 33.03 24.68
N ILE A 11 0.97 31.74 24.59
CA ILE A 11 1.34 30.93 25.77
C ILE A 11 2.86 30.78 25.74
N ALA A 12 3.52 31.39 26.70
CA ALA A 12 4.94 31.25 27.00
C ALA A 12 5.14 30.00 27.88
N ILE A 13 5.96 29.05 27.43
CA ILE A 13 6.41 27.90 28.23
C ILE A 13 7.78 28.24 28.81
N ALA A 14 7.85 28.37 30.11
CA ALA A 14 9.08 28.60 30.89
C ALA A 14 9.86 27.28 31.02
N ALA A 15 11.13 27.30 30.58
CA ALA A 15 12.08 26.23 30.84
C ALA A 15 12.70 26.38 32.21
N THR A 16 12.49 25.44 33.11
CA THR A 16 13.14 25.34 34.43
C THR A 16 14.37 24.46 34.33
N SER A 17 15.55 25.08 34.40
CA SER A 17 16.84 24.41 34.50
C SER A 17 17.11 24.03 35.97
N ILE A 18 17.32 22.76 36.24
CA ILE A 18 17.80 22.27 37.54
C ILE A 18 19.28 21.98 37.46
N THR A 19 20.11 22.80 38.10
CA THR A 19 21.54 22.58 38.32
C THR A 19 21.75 21.82 39.61
N LEU A 20 22.30 20.61 39.56
CA LEU A 20 22.87 19.95 40.74
C LEU A 20 24.40 20.07 40.66
N ALA A 21 24.94 20.83 41.60
CA ALA A 21 26.36 20.85 41.90
C ALA A 21 26.67 19.75 42.94
N GLY A 22 27.63 18.88 42.61
CA GLY A 22 28.18 17.89 43.54
C GLY A 22 29.70 17.85 43.35
N CYS A 23 30.46 18.42 44.29
CA CYS A 23 31.91 18.30 44.42
C CYS A 23 32.31 16.94 45.00
N GLY A 24 33.37 16.32 44.47
CA GLY A 24 34.02 15.14 45.06
C GLY A 24 35.29 14.76 44.32
N SER A 25 36.41 15.11 44.86
CA SER A 25 37.86 14.82 44.74
C SER A 25 38.33 13.71 43.82
N SER A 26 39.38 14.03 43.03
CA SER A 26 40.26 13.15 42.22
C SER A 26 41.10 12.16 43.05
N PRO A 27 41.70 11.08 42.50
CA PRO A 27 42.77 11.23 41.51
C PRO A 27 42.82 10.15 40.36
N SER A 28 43.46 10.60 39.27
CA SER A 28 44.21 9.88 38.22
C SER A 28 43.91 8.42 37.88
N SER A 29 43.50 8.22 36.64
CA SER A 29 44.13 7.28 35.69
C SER A 29 43.60 7.53 34.30
N ASN A 30 44.52 7.47 33.31
CA ASN A 30 44.30 7.67 31.89
C ASN A 30 43.35 6.57 31.37
N ASP A 31 42.19 6.99 30.88
CA ASP A 31 41.41 6.20 29.90
C ASP A 31 40.74 7.16 28.93
N ALA A 32 40.94 6.86 27.65
CA ALA A 32 40.41 7.62 26.53
C ALA A 32 38.86 7.67 26.56
N PRO A 33 38.24 8.77 26.10
CA PRO A 33 36.80 8.84 26.03
C PRO A 33 36.32 7.92 24.90
N THR A 34 35.73 6.77 25.28
CA THR A 34 34.93 5.97 24.38
C THR A 34 33.69 6.78 24.05
N ASN A 35 33.63 7.34 22.84
CA ASN A 35 32.41 7.88 22.26
C ASN A 35 31.37 6.76 22.20
N ALA A 36 30.51 6.67 23.19
CA ALA A 36 29.28 5.91 23.07
C ALA A 36 28.39 6.65 22.05
N SER A 37 28.52 6.26 20.79
CA SER A 37 27.52 6.57 19.75
C SER A 37 26.21 5.95 20.22
N THR A 38 25.32 6.76 20.74
CA THR A 38 23.91 6.40 20.92
C THR A 38 23.34 6.20 19.52
N SER A 39 23.39 4.97 19.00
CA SER A 39 22.57 4.56 17.86
C SER A 39 21.13 4.80 18.26
N ALA A 40 20.54 5.88 17.73
CA ALA A 40 19.10 6.02 17.73
C ALA A 40 18.56 4.78 17.01
N SER A 41 17.88 3.90 17.73
CA SER A 41 17.11 2.81 17.11
C SER A 41 16.07 3.46 16.21
N ALA A 42 16.33 3.45 14.90
CA ALA A 42 15.32 3.82 13.93
C ALA A 42 14.13 2.88 14.15
N THR A 43 12.96 3.46 14.36
CA THR A 43 11.70 2.69 14.36
C THR A 43 11.65 1.91 13.04
N PRO A 44 11.46 0.58 13.07
CA PRO A 44 11.38 -0.21 11.85
C PRO A 44 10.31 0.40 10.95
N GLN A 45 10.67 0.79 9.73
CA GLN A 45 9.68 1.20 8.74
C GLN A 45 8.88 -0.05 8.32
N PRO A 46 7.55 0.07 8.17
CA PRO A 46 6.75 -1.04 7.66
C PRO A 46 7.27 -1.45 6.29
N LYS A 47 7.40 -2.76 6.06
CA LYS A 47 7.90 -3.31 4.79
C LYS A 47 6.92 -3.07 3.64
N VAL A 48 5.64 -2.95 3.94
CA VAL A 48 4.61 -2.60 2.95
C VAL A 48 4.38 -1.10 2.99
N ALA A 49 4.70 -0.41 1.90
CA ALA A 49 4.46 1.01 1.78
C ALA A 49 2.94 1.31 1.69
N PRO A 50 2.42 2.30 2.42
CA PRO A 50 1.03 2.69 2.28
C PRO A 50 0.77 3.24 0.88
N ARG A 51 -0.30 2.78 0.24
CA ARG A 51 -0.77 3.35 -1.01
C ARG A 51 -1.64 4.57 -0.74
N VAL A 52 -1.37 5.65 -1.44
CA VAL A 52 -2.17 6.88 -1.37
C VAL A 52 -3.23 6.82 -2.47
N ALA A 53 -4.50 6.97 -2.09
CA ALA A 53 -5.55 7.23 -3.06
C ALA A 53 -5.29 8.60 -3.71
N ALA A 54 -5.33 8.66 -5.03
CA ALA A 54 -5.12 9.91 -5.76
C ALA A 54 -6.41 10.37 -6.41
N ASP A 55 -6.82 11.59 -6.09
CA ASP A 55 -7.86 12.30 -6.82
C ASP A 55 -7.29 12.81 -8.15
N GLY A 56 -8.10 12.80 -9.20
CA GLY A 56 -7.65 13.25 -10.51
C GLY A 56 -8.77 13.23 -11.56
N PRO A 57 -8.43 13.56 -12.82
CA PRO A 57 -9.41 13.71 -13.89
C PRO A 57 -9.98 12.40 -14.40
N ASN A 58 -9.33 11.25 -14.12
CA ASN A 58 -9.79 9.97 -14.61
C ASN A 58 -10.89 9.43 -13.70
N PRO A 59 -12.02 8.95 -14.25
CA PRO A 59 -13.06 8.29 -13.47
C PRO A 59 -12.50 7.03 -12.77
N THR A 60 -12.95 6.78 -11.55
CA THR A 60 -12.44 5.68 -10.72
C THR A 60 -13.57 4.75 -10.26
N ILE A 61 -13.22 3.53 -9.88
CA ILE A 61 -14.15 2.57 -9.25
C ILE A 61 -14.76 3.17 -7.97
N VAL A 62 -13.95 3.87 -7.15
CA VAL A 62 -14.44 4.52 -5.93
C VAL A 62 -15.44 5.63 -6.25
N GLY A 63 -15.22 6.41 -7.31
CA GLY A 63 -16.17 7.39 -7.81
C GLY A 63 -17.49 6.73 -8.22
N TYR A 64 -17.42 5.65 -8.98
CA TYR A 64 -18.60 4.88 -9.38
C TYR A 64 -19.36 4.32 -8.16
N PHE A 65 -18.67 3.80 -7.15
CA PHE A 65 -19.33 3.32 -5.93
C PHE A 65 -20.13 4.43 -5.25
N LYS A 66 -19.54 5.61 -5.15
CA LYS A 66 -20.21 6.78 -4.56
C LYS A 66 -21.46 7.18 -5.34
N ASP A 67 -21.35 7.27 -6.67
CA ASP A 67 -22.44 7.75 -7.54
C ASP A 67 -23.58 6.72 -7.64
N ALA A 68 -23.26 5.42 -7.63
CA ALA A 68 -24.23 4.32 -7.71
C ALA A 68 -24.69 3.80 -6.33
N HIS A 69 -24.26 4.44 -5.22
CA HIS A 69 -24.58 4.01 -3.85
C HIS A 69 -24.18 2.55 -3.57
N ILE A 70 -23.04 2.11 -4.11
CA ILE A 70 -22.48 0.78 -3.87
C ILE A 70 -21.64 0.83 -2.59
N THR A 71 -21.86 -0.14 -1.70
CA THR A 71 -21.04 -0.32 -0.50
C THR A 71 -20.01 -1.41 -0.74
N ALA A 72 -18.72 -1.08 -0.56
CA ALA A 72 -17.62 -2.04 -0.59
C ALA A 72 -17.21 -2.40 0.83
N THR A 73 -17.36 -3.67 1.20
CA THR A 73 -17.00 -4.18 2.52
C THR A 73 -15.74 -5.04 2.40
N PRO A 74 -14.65 -4.70 3.12
CA PRO A 74 -13.44 -5.53 3.12
C PRO A 74 -13.73 -6.98 3.53
N VAL A 75 -13.08 -7.91 2.84
CA VAL A 75 -13.18 -9.36 3.08
C VAL A 75 -11.79 -9.88 3.43
N HIS A 76 -11.71 -10.69 4.50
CA HIS A 76 -10.47 -11.30 4.93
C HIS A 76 -10.44 -12.80 4.59
N LYS A 77 -9.25 -13.36 4.58
CA LYS A 77 -9.07 -14.79 4.31
C LYS A 77 -9.80 -15.63 5.38
N GLY A 78 -10.72 -16.46 4.91
CA GLY A 78 -11.51 -17.34 5.79
C GLY A 78 -12.85 -16.77 6.25
N ASP A 79 -13.22 -15.56 5.81
CA ASP A 79 -14.55 -15.01 6.09
C ASP A 79 -15.65 -15.93 5.50
N PRO A 80 -16.73 -16.20 6.25
CA PRO A 80 -17.79 -17.08 5.79
C PRO A 80 -18.44 -16.59 4.50
N GLY A 81 -18.56 -17.50 3.52
CA GLY A 81 -19.21 -17.21 2.23
C GLY A 81 -18.38 -16.41 1.25
N ALA A 82 -17.15 -16.02 1.63
CA ALA A 82 -16.23 -15.34 0.74
C ALA A 82 -15.54 -16.31 -0.23
N PRO A 83 -15.12 -15.85 -1.42
CA PRO A 83 -14.28 -16.63 -2.31
C PRO A 83 -12.99 -17.06 -1.64
N THR A 84 -12.58 -18.30 -1.92
CA THR A 84 -11.25 -18.78 -1.51
C THR A 84 -10.26 -18.47 -2.62
N ILE A 85 -9.28 -17.61 -2.31
CA ILE A 85 -8.22 -17.25 -3.25
C ILE A 85 -6.90 -17.82 -2.72
N ASN A 86 -6.25 -18.66 -3.53
CA ASN A 86 -4.95 -19.22 -3.21
C ASN A 86 -3.90 -18.53 -4.08
N PHE A 87 -3.16 -17.62 -3.47
CA PHE A 87 -2.02 -16.98 -4.09
C PHE A 87 -0.75 -17.81 -3.87
N PRO A 88 0.09 -17.99 -4.90
CA PRO A 88 1.43 -18.55 -4.71
C PRO A 88 2.32 -17.55 -3.98
N ILE A 89 3.32 -18.02 -3.29
CA ILE A 89 4.45 -17.18 -2.84
C ILE A 89 5.60 -17.44 -3.84
N PRO A 90 5.97 -16.45 -4.66
CA PRO A 90 7.05 -16.57 -5.63
C PRO A 90 8.42 -16.75 -4.95
N ASP A 91 9.39 -17.31 -5.67
CA ASP A 91 10.75 -17.48 -5.17
C ASP A 91 11.36 -16.11 -4.78
N GLY A 92 11.98 -16.06 -3.60
CA GLY A 92 12.57 -14.84 -3.06
C GLY A 92 11.58 -13.87 -2.38
N TRP A 93 10.30 -14.23 -2.34
CA TRP A 93 9.27 -13.49 -1.62
C TRP A 93 8.83 -14.21 -0.36
N VAL A 94 8.31 -13.47 0.59
CA VAL A 94 7.79 -14.01 1.86
C VAL A 94 6.47 -13.30 2.22
N ASP A 95 5.66 -13.96 3.03
CA ASP A 95 4.47 -13.33 3.63
C ASP A 95 4.87 -12.09 4.41
N ALA A 96 4.11 -11.00 4.26
CA ALA A 96 4.38 -9.72 4.93
C ALA A 96 4.17 -9.79 6.46
N GLY A 97 3.48 -10.82 6.94
CA GLY A 97 3.25 -11.05 8.36
C GLY A 97 2.57 -9.86 9.05
N PRO A 98 3.16 -9.32 10.14
CA PRO A 98 2.59 -8.19 10.86
C PRO A 98 2.57 -6.87 10.07
N ASP A 99 3.33 -6.78 8.97
CA ASP A 99 3.33 -5.60 8.09
C ASP A 99 2.19 -5.64 7.06
N THR A 100 1.38 -6.70 7.04
CA THR A 100 0.18 -6.81 6.18
C THR A 100 -0.82 -5.72 6.57
N PRO A 101 -1.27 -4.87 5.61
CA PRO A 101 -2.27 -3.85 5.91
C PRO A 101 -3.57 -4.45 6.48
N PRO A 102 -4.22 -3.81 7.47
CA PRO A 102 -5.41 -4.38 8.12
C PRO A 102 -6.59 -4.68 7.17
N THR A 103 -6.67 -3.98 6.04
CA THR A 103 -7.70 -4.17 5.01
C THR A 103 -7.30 -5.16 3.92
N ALA A 104 -6.08 -5.69 3.97
CA ALA A 104 -5.60 -6.61 2.96
C ALA A 104 -6.11 -8.04 3.19
N TYR A 105 -6.43 -8.70 2.10
CA TYR A 105 -6.73 -10.12 2.06
C TYR A 105 -5.44 -10.95 2.13
N TRP A 106 -4.36 -10.44 1.52
CA TRP A 106 -3.05 -11.06 1.45
C TRP A 106 -1.97 -10.04 1.09
N ALA A 107 -0.75 -10.25 1.58
CA ALA A 107 0.40 -9.43 1.20
C ALA A 107 1.70 -10.21 1.27
N ILE A 108 2.60 -9.95 0.33
CA ILE A 108 3.96 -10.45 0.30
C ILE A 108 4.98 -9.34 0.07
N VAL A 109 6.19 -9.58 0.50
CA VAL A 109 7.31 -8.67 0.34
C VAL A 109 8.53 -9.40 -0.21
N ASP A 110 9.36 -8.71 -0.99
CA ASP A 110 10.66 -9.23 -1.40
C ASP A 110 11.58 -9.41 -0.18
N ASN A 111 12.26 -10.56 -0.09
CA ASN A 111 13.19 -10.89 0.99
C ASN A 111 14.65 -10.89 0.53
N GLY A 112 14.95 -10.31 -0.63
CA GLY A 112 16.30 -10.22 -1.16
C GLY A 112 17.11 -9.08 -0.53
N PRO A 113 18.43 -9.00 -0.81
CA PRO A 113 19.32 -7.99 -0.25
C PRO A 113 18.94 -6.54 -0.64
N GLU A 114 18.34 -6.36 -1.82
CA GLU A 114 17.90 -5.04 -2.31
C GLU A 114 16.67 -4.50 -1.54
N ALA A 115 15.94 -5.38 -0.84
CA ALA A 115 14.82 -4.99 -0.01
C ALA A 115 15.21 -4.06 1.15
N ALA A 116 16.50 -4.03 1.53
CA ALA A 116 16.99 -3.12 2.56
C ALA A 116 16.92 -1.63 2.15
N LYS A 117 17.00 -1.33 0.83
CA LYS A 117 16.90 0.03 0.29
C LYS A 117 15.44 0.49 0.17
N TYR A 118 14.63 -0.37 -0.36
CA TYR A 118 13.19 -0.26 -0.50
C TYR A 118 12.63 -1.67 -0.64
N THR A 119 11.59 -2.01 0.10
CA THR A 119 11.02 -3.36 0.07
C THR A 119 9.91 -3.43 -0.97
N PRO A 120 10.13 -4.08 -2.14
CA PRO A 120 9.06 -4.37 -3.06
C PRO A 120 7.95 -5.16 -2.38
N SER A 121 6.70 -4.83 -2.66
CA SER A 121 5.54 -5.49 -2.06
C SER A 121 4.45 -5.76 -3.08
N ILE A 122 3.67 -6.81 -2.85
CA ILE A 122 2.44 -7.11 -3.57
C ILE A 122 1.35 -7.29 -2.53
N VAL A 123 0.28 -6.49 -2.65
CA VAL A 123 -0.84 -6.50 -1.73
C VAL A 123 -2.11 -6.83 -2.51
N ALA A 124 -2.90 -7.75 -1.99
CA ALA A 124 -4.24 -8.04 -2.49
C ALA A 124 -5.29 -7.55 -1.48
N THR A 125 -6.26 -6.78 -1.94
CA THR A 125 -7.48 -6.46 -1.19
C THR A 125 -8.66 -7.13 -1.86
N LEU A 126 -9.60 -7.63 -1.06
CA LEU A 126 -10.85 -8.20 -1.54
C LEU A 126 -12.00 -7.46 -0.88
N SER A 127 -12.96 -7.02 -1.68
CA SER A 127 -14.16 -6.35 -1.20
C SER A 127 -15.41 -7.04 -1.71
N LYS A 128 -16.38 -7.28 -0.82
CA LYS A 128 -17.74 -7.62 -1.18
C LYS A 128 -18.46 -6.36 -1.57
N LEU A 129 -19.18 -6.38 -2.69
CA LEU A 129 -19.93 -5.24 -3.19
C LEU A 129 -21.43 -5.46 -2.94
N ASP A 130 -22.07 -4.51 -2.25
CA ASP A 130 -23.50 -4.48 -2.00
C ASP A 130 -24.13 -3.28 -2.74
N GLY A 131 -25.10 -3.55 -3.60
CA GLY A 131 -25.77 -2.56 -4.46
C GLY A 131 -25.97 -3.07 -5.88
N GLN A 132 -26.39 -2.19 -6.78
CA GLN A 132 -26.51 -2.53 -8.21
C GLN A 132 -25.17 -2.37 -8.90
N VAL A 133 -24.37 -3.41 -8.87
CA VAL A 133 -23.02 -3.43 -9.45
C VAL A 133 -23.08 -3.84 -10.91
N ASP A 134 -22.50 -3.05 -11.78
CA ASP A 134 -22.20 -3.43 -13.16
C ASP A 134 -20.75 -3.94 -13.26
N PRO A 135 -20.55 -5.26 -13.45
CA PRO A 135 -19.20 -5.86 -13.54
C PRO A 135 -18.36 -5.30 -14.68
N GLN A 136 -18.97 -4.98 -15.81
CA GLN A 136 -18.26 -4.42 -16.96
C GLN A 136 -17.74 -3.02 -16.65
N LYS A 137 -18.53 -2.23 -15.90
CA LYS A 137 -18.14 -0.90 -15.46
C LYS A 137 -16.91 -0.90 -14.54
N LEU A 138 -16.75 -1.94 -13.71
CA LEU A 138 -15.56 -2.11 -12.89
C LEU A 138 -14.29 -2.28 -13.73
N ILE A 139 -14.35 -3.09 -14.78
CA ILE A 139 -13.23 -3.29 -15.73
C ILE A 139 -12.91 -2.00 -16.49
N GLU A 140 -13.93 -1.28 -16.99
CA GLU A 140 -13.75 0.00 -17.69
C GLU A 140 -13.06 1.07 -16.82
N LEU A 141 -13.33 1.07 -15.51
CA LEU A 141 -12.82 2.06 -14.57
C LEU A 141 -11.52 1.63 -13.88
N ALA A 142 -11.05 0.42 -14.11
CA ALA A 142 -9.93 -0.19 -13.40
C ALA A 142 -8.63 0.64 -13.45
N ALA A 143 -8.36 1.27 -14.59
CA ALA A 143 -7.16 2.09 -14.75
C ALA A 143 -7.22 3.46 -14.03
N GLY A 144 -8.41 3.91 -13.63
CA GLY A 144 -8.64 5.30 -13.23
C GLY A 144 -7.79 5.75 -12.04
N SER A 145 -7.78 4.96 -10.97
CA SER A 145 -7.01 5.27 -9.76
C SER A 145 -5.51 5.34 -10.03
N THR A 146 -4.99 4.40 -10.82
CA THR A 146 -3.56 4.35 -11.17
C THR A 146 -3.16 5.52 -12.07
N LYS A 147 -4.00 5.86 -13.06
CA LYS A 147 -3.77 7.02 -13.94
C LYS A 147 -3.84 8.37 -13.19
N ASN A 148 -4.48 8.42 -12.03
CA ASN A 148 -4.55 9.60 -11.17
C ASN A 148 -3.36 9.73 -10.20
N LEU A 149 -2.46 8.75 -10.12
CA LEU A 149 -1.27 8.85 -9.29
C LEU A 149 -0.39 10.04 -9.74
N PRO A 150 0.23 10.78 -8.80
CA PRO A 150 1.04 11.94 -9.12
C PRO A 150 2.15 11.61 -10.13
N GLY A 151 2.16 12.32 -11.26
CA GLY A 151 3.19 12.13 -12.29
C GLY A 151 3.18 10.76 -12.95
N PHE A 152 2.05 10.05 -12.94
CA PHE A 152 1.96 8.72 -13.56
C PHE A 152 2.35 8.72 -15.04
N LYS A 153 3.18 7.76 -15.41
CA LYS A 153 3.62 7.48 -16.77
C LYS A 153 3.42 5.99 -17.03
N GLY A 154 2.34 5.66 -17.75
CA GLY A 154 1.99 4.28 -18.08
C GLY A 154 2.90 3.67 -19.15
N HIS A 155 3.07 2.36 -19.12
CA HIS A 155 3.65 1.56 -20.23
C HIS A 155 2.58 1.21 -21.28
N GLY A 156 1.54 2.02 -21.42
CA GLY A 156 0.37 1.84 -22.24
C GLY A 156 -0.90 2.20 -21.47
N ASP A 157 -2.05 1.96 -22.09
CA ASP A 157 -3.37 2.27 -21.49
C ASP A 157 -3.86 1.20 -20.50
N GLY A 158 -3.14 0.11 -20.36
CA GLY A 158 -3.52 -1.10 -19.67
C GLY A 158 -4.12 -2.14 -20.62
N THR A 159 -4.43 -3.32 -20.11
CA THR A 159 -4.87 -4.47 -20.91
C THR A 159 -5.91 -5.28 -20.14
N GLU A 160 -6.97 -5.70 -20.83
CA GLU A 160 -7.88 -6.72 -20.32
C GLU A 160 -7.15 -8.05 -20.21
N ASP A 161 -7.46 -8.80 -19.16
CA ASP A 161 -6.79 -10.03 -18.77
C ASP A 161 -7.75 -10.94 -18.01
N ASN A 162 -7.24 -12.01 -17.44
CA ASN A 162 -7.92 -12.82 -16.46
C ASN A 162 -7.02 -13.29 -15.32
N LEU A 163 -7.61 -13.54 -14.14
CA LEU A 163 -6.93 -14.16 -13.02
C LEU A 163 -7.82 -15.26 -12.44
N GLY A 164 -7.27 -16.47 -12.35
CA GLY A 164 -8.02 -17.60 -11.83
C GLY A 164 -9.32 -17.91 -12.57
N GLY A 165 -9.43 -17.51 -13.85
CA GLY A 165 -10.61 -17.69 -14.71
C GLY A 165 -11.64 -16.55 -14.62
N PHE A 166 -11.36 -15.46 -13.91
CA PHE A 166 -12.25 -14.30 -13.78
C PHE A 166 -11.73 -13.11 -14.59
N PRO A 167 -12.64 -12.29 -15.17
CA PRO A 167 -12.28 -11.10 -15.92
C PRO A 167 -11.43 -10.16 -15.09
N ALA A 168 -10.36 -9.65 -15.68
CA ALA A 168 -9.44 -8.73 -15.06
C ALA A 168 -9.02 -7.60 -16.00
N PHE A 169 -8.46 -6.56 -15.43
CA PHE A 169 -7.77 -5.50 -16.13
C PHE A 169 -6.48 -5.17 -15.40
N GLN A 170 -5.39 -4.98 -16.14
CA GLN A 170 -4.11 -4.63 -15.55
C GLN A 170 -3.51 -3.37 -16.18
N ILE A 171 -2.79 -2.61 -15.36
CA ILE A 171 -2.05 -1.43 -15.79
C ILE A 171 -0.78 -1.29 -14.97
N GLY A 172 0.29 -0.81 -15.60
CA GLY A 172 1.57 -0.56 -14.92
C GLY A 172 2.28 0.66 -15.48
N GLY A 173 3.20 1.18 -14.70
CA GLY A 173 3.97 2.36 -15.05
C GLY A 173 4.85 2.85 -13.92
N THR A 174 5.29 4.10 -14.02
CA THR A 174 5.97 4.81 -12.94
C THR A 174 5.14 6.00 -12.45
N TRP A 175 5.36 6.40 -11.22
CA TRP A 175 4.72 7.54 -10.59
C TRP A 175 5.64 8.18 -9.55
N THR A 176 5.24 9.31 -8.97
CA THR A 176 6.08 10.03 -8.01
C THR A 176 5.40 10.13 -6.66
N GLN A 177 6.08 9.66 -5.61
CA GLN A 177 5.66 9.83 -4.22
C GLN A 177 6.79 10.49 -3.44
N ASP A 178 6.51 11.59 -2.74
CA ASP A 178 7.47 12.35 -1.93
C ASP A 178 8.76 12.69 -2.69
N GLY A 179 8.63 13.05 -3.97
CA GLY A 179 9.73 13.37 -4.86
C GLY A 179 10.57 12.18 -5.33
N LYS A 180 10.16 10.95 -5.03
CA LYS A 180 10.79 9.71 -5.47
C LYS A 180 9.97 9.04 -6.57
N GLU A 181 10.62 8.61 -7.64
CA GLU A 181 10.00 7.80 -8.66
C GLU A 181 9.85 6.36 -8.17
N LYS A 182 8.67 5.79 -8.38
CA LYS A 182 8.30 4.42 -8.06
C LYS A 182 7.72 3.72 -9.26
N ALA A 183 7.85 2.41 -9.31
CA ALA A 183 7.13 1.55 -10.22
C ALA A 183 5.86 1.02 -9.55
N VAL A 184 4.78 0.93 -10.31
CA VAL A 184 3.49 0.41 -9.88
C VAL A 184 2.93 -0.53 -10.94
N ALA A 185 2.31 -1.63 -10.49
CA ALA A 185 1.45 -2.44 -11.33
C ALA A 185 0.19 -2.79 -10.55
N ASP A 186 -0.96 -2.58 -11.18
CA ASP A 186 -2.27 -2.83 -10.62
C ASP A 186 -3.04 -3.81 -11.49
N LYS A 187 -3.73 -4.75 -10.83
CA LYS A 187 -4.69 -5.65 -11.46
C LYS A 187 -5.99 -5.61 -10.68
N VAL A 188 -7.07 -5.33 -11.37
CA VAL A 188 -8.45 -5.38 -10.86
C VAL A 188 -9.10 -6.64 -11.43
N VAL A 189 -9.74 -7.43 -10.58
CA VAL A 189 -10.41 -8.68 -10.94
C VAL A 189 -11.85 -8.64 -10.43
N VAL A 190 -12.81 -8.99 -11.28
CA VAL A 190 -14.22 -9.03 -10.92
C VAL A 190 -14.64 -10.49 -10.73
N ILE A 191 -14.97 -10.87 -9.50
CA ILE A 191 -15.32 -12.23 -9.14
C ILE A 191 -16.84 -12.33 -8.93
N ASN A 192 -17.49 -13.14 -9.75
CA ASN A 192 -18.87 -13.53 -9.51
C ASN A 192 -18.88 -14.66 -8.48
N GLY A 193 -19.27 -14.33 -7.27
CA GLY A 193 -19.41 -15.27 -6.16
C GLY A 193 -20.72 -16.04 -6.22
N LYS A 194 -21.01 -16.78 -5.14
CA LYS A 194 -22.30 -17.47 -4.97
C LYS A 194 -23.43 -16.46 -4.80
N ASP A 195 -24.64 -16.85 -5.15
CA ASP A 195 -25.86 -16.05 -4.97
C ASP A 195 -25.78 -14.66 -5.65
N ASP A 196 -25.14 -14.59 -6.80
CA ASP A 196 -24.93 -13.37 -7.60
C ASP A 196 -24.17 -12.22 -6.86
N VAL A 197 -23.47 -12.56 -5.80
CA VAL A 197 -22.64 -11.60 -5.07
C VAL A 197 -21.40 -11.26 -5.88
N ILE A 198 -21.14 -9.97 -6.10
CA ILE A 198 -19.94 -9.50 -6.78
C ILE A 198 -18.85 -9.17 -5.75
N TYR A 199 -17.64 -9.65 -6.02
CA TYR A 199 -16.45 -9.28 -5.28
C TYR A 199 -15.46 -8.57 -6.21
N LEU A 200 -14.79 -7.56 -5.65
CA LEU A 200 -13.70 -6.84 -6.30
C LEU A 200 -12.39 -7.25 -5.63
N LEU A 201 -11.51 -7.87 -6.40
CA LEU A 201 -10.14 -8.15 -5.99
C LEU A 201 -9.21 -7.15 -6.67
N GLU A 202 -8.39 -6.48 -5.88
CA GLU A 202 -7.38 -5.55 -6.38
C GLU A 202 -6.00 -6.02 -5.92
N LEU A 203 -5.10 -6.30 -6.88
CA LEU A 203 -3.70 -6.56 -6.62
C LEU A 203 -2.87 -5.33 -6.94
N ASN A 204 -1.95 -5.04 -6.07
CA ASN A 204 -1.13 -3.84 -6.05
C ASN A 204 0.33 -4.22 -5.87
N ALA A 205 1.15 -4.05 -6.89
CA ALA A 205 2.59 -4.22 -6.81
C ALA A 205 3.29 -2.85 -6.78
N ASP A 206 4.20 -2.68 -5.85
CA ASP A 206 4.99 -1.45 -5.66
C ASP A 206 6.48 -1.80 -5.53
N ALA A 207 7.35 -1.06 -6.22
CA ALA A 207 8.79 -1.25 -6.23
C ALA A 207 9.49 0.05 -6.62
N LEU A 208 10.83 0.11 -6.52
CA LEU A 208 11.60 1.13 -7.22
C LEU A 208 11.79 0.73 -8.69
N PRO A 209 12.03 1.71 -9.61
CA PRO A 209 12.24 1.41 -11.03
C PRO A 209 13.40 0.43 -11.30
N ASP A 210 14.46 0.49 -10.51
CA ASP A 210 15.62 -0.40 -10.60
C ASP A 210 15.37 -1.82 -10.04
N GLN A 211 14.22 -2.05 -9.39
CA GLN A 211 13.81 -3.33 -8.85
C GLN A 211 12.76 -4.05 -9.72
N VAL A 212 12.27 -3.41 -10.79
CA VAL A 212 11.17 -3.96 -11.63
C VAL A 212 11.55 -5.30 -12.25
N GLU A 213 12.76 -5.44 -12.77
CA GLU A 213 13.22 -6.70 -13.39
C GLU A 213 13.15 -7.89 -12.43
N LYS A 214 13.27 -7.63 -11.12
CA LYS A 214 13.17 -8.65 -10.08
C LYS A 214 11.72 -8.87 -9.62
N ALA A 215 10.91 -7.81 -9.59
CA ALA A 215 9.52 -7.89 -9.18
C ALA A 215 8.60 -8.51 -10.25
N LEU A 216 8.90 -8.30 -11.53
CA LEU A 216 8.09 -8.79 -12.65
C LEU A 216 7.89 -10.31 -12.66
N PRO A 217 8.89 -11.18 -12.42
CA PRO A 217 8.68 -12.63 -12.34
C PRO A 217 7.70 -13.04 -11.24
N ALA A 218 7.61 -12.26 -10.16
CA ALA A 218 6.67 -12.53 -9.09
C ALA A 218 5.22 -12.28 -9.53
N THR A 219 4.96 -11.17 -10.24
CA THR A 219 3.62 -10.90 -10.78
C THR A 219 3.21 -11.95 -11.80
N VAL A 220 4.12 -12.39 -12.68
CA VAL A 220 3.87 -13.49 -13.63
C VAL A 220 3.51 -14.78 -12.90
N THR A 221 4.26 -15.14 -11.86
CA THR A 221 3.97 -16.35 -11.06
C THR A 221 2.59 -16.28 -10.41
N ILE A 222 2.20 -15.10 -9.92
CA ILE A 222 0.86 -14.88 -9.35
C ILE A 222 -0.21 -15.05 -10.42
N ASP A 223 -0.02 -14.46 -11.61
CA ASP A 223 -0.96 -14.55 -12.71
C ASP A 223 -1.20 -16.00 -13.16
N GLU A 224 -0.13 -16.77 -13.29
CA GLU A 224 -0.19 -18.14 -13.79
C GLU A 224 -0.73 -19.16 -12.77
N LYS A 225 -0.51 -18.93 -11.47
CA LYS A 225 -0.73 -19.96 -10.44
C LYS A 225 -1.83 -19.62 -9.43
N THR A 226 -2.38 -18.41 -9.47
CA THR A 226 -3.50 -18.07 -8.58
C THR A 226 -4.74 -18.87 -8.96
N THR A 227 -5.39 -19.44 -7.94
CA THR A 227 -6.69 -20.11 -8.11
C THR A 227 -7.74 -19.39 -7.29
N ILE A 228 -8.94 -19.25 -7.86
CA ILE A 228 -10.08 -18.59 -7.24
C ILE A 228 -11.26 -19.57 -7.26
N THR A 229 -11.84 -19.82 -6.08
CA THR A 229 -13.05 -20.65 -5.90
C THR A 229 -14.11 -19.78 -5.24
N PRO A 230 -15.22 -19.44 -5.96
CA PRO A 230 -16.33 -18.64 -5.45
C PRO A 230 -17.07 -19.28 -4.27
#